data_e80cec931185a334746b0d64e35065d7
#
_entry.id   e80cec931185a334746b0d64e35065d7
#
_cell.length_a   1.000
_cell.length_b   1.000
_cell.length_c   1.000
_cell.angle_alpha   90.00
_cell.angle_beta   90.00
_cell.angle_gamma   90.00
#
_symmetry.space_group_name_H-M   'P 1'
#
loop_
_entity.id
_entity.type
_entity.pdbx_description
1 polymer ?
#
loop_
_entity_poly.entity_id
_entity_poly.type
_entity_poly.pdbx_seq_one_letter_code
_entity_poly.pdbx_strand_id
1 'polypeptide(L)'
;MTHTFLFEPAVWASTGTLWRADGEPLETVGRTEIAHRPECWLQSGTLKVLGAPPTEFVHGYMIERPVAAGATLKWTFESAMFGTLLGRYAVIGPSIVSVYGCEASGYHGAEHLGQLDANHYRAAGMLLLKDAVIYTWQSVLERQR
;
A
#
# COMPACT_ATOMS: atom_id res chain seq x y z
N MET A 1 16.66 7.52 11.71
CA MET A 1 15.39 8.15 11.32
C MET A 1 14.25 7.22 11.69
N THR A 2 13.23 7.74 12.36
CA THR A 2 12.08 6.94 12.80
C THR A 2 11.02 6.93 11.72
N HIS A 3 10.41 5.78 11.46
CA HIS A 3 9.31 5.67 10.52
C HIS A 3 8.08 6.43 11.00
N THR A 4 7.50 7.18 10.09
CA THR A 4 6.27 7.96 10.32
C THR A 4 5.08 7.34 9.61
N PHE A 5 5.25 6.85 8.38
CA PHE A 5 4.18 6.14 7.67
C PHE A 5 3.80 4.88 8.44
N LEU A 6 2.53 4.64 8.64
CA LEU A 6 1.91 3.62 9.49
C LEU A 6 2.04 3.89 11.00
N PHE A 7 3.19 4.35 11.46
CA PHE A 7 3.51 4.44 12.90
C PHE A 7 3.00 5.71 13.55
N GLU A 8 2.53 6.67 12.76
CA GLU A 8 1.87 7.88 13.25
C GLU A 8 0.55 8.09 12.50
N PRO A 9 -0.53 8.48 13.19
CA PRO A 9 -1.76 8.90 12.52
C PRO A 9 -1.48 10.10 11.62
N ALA A 10 -1.85 10.01 10.36
CA ALA A 10 -1.62 11.08 9.40
C ALA A 10 -2.40 10.82 8.11
N VAL A 11 -2.48 11.85 7.27
CA VAL A 11 -2.97 11.77 5.90
C VAL A 11 -1.78 11.94 4.96
N TRP A 12 -1.73 11.10 3.94
CA TRP A 12 -0.67 11.08 2.93
C TRP A 12 -1.30 11.25 1.55
N ALA A 13 -0.73 12.14 0.74
CA ALA A 13 -1.06 12.25 -0.67
C ALA A 13 -0.03 11.49 -1.49
N SER A 14 -0.46 10.83 -2.56
CA SER A 14 0.45 10.13 -3.46
C SER A 14 0.29 10.60 -4.89
N THR A 15 1.40 10.64 -5.60
CA THR A 15 1.45 10.84 -7.05
C THR A 15 2.43 9.84 -7.64
N GLY A 16 2.08 9.28 -8.78
CA GLY A 16 2.95 8.27 -9.34
C GLY A 16 2.51 7.76 -10.70
N THR A 17 3.00 6.59 -11.02
CA THR A 17 2.76 5.90 -12.30
C THR A 17 2.41 4.45 -12.03
N LEU A 18 1.41 3.96 -12.77
CA LEU A 18 1.02 2.56 -12.78
C LEU A 18 1.21 2.01 -14.18
N TRP A 19 1.82 0.84 -14.28
CA TRP A 19 1.99 0.11 -15.54
C TRP A 19 1.15 -1.16 -15.50
N ARG A 20 0.33 -1.36 -16.53
CA ARG A 20 -0.28 -2.66 -16.81
C ARG A 20 0.67 -3.49 -17.67
N ALA A 21 0.55 -4.82 -17.63
CA ALA A 21 1.46 -5.72 -18.34
C ALA A 21 1.55 -5.45 -19.86
N ASP A 22 0.46 -4.99 -20.47
CA ASP A 22 0.30 -4.81 -21.91
C ASP A 22 -0.04 -3.36 -22.30
N GLY A 23 -0.01 -2.43 -21.35
CA GLY A 23 -0.46 -1.08 -21.55
C GLY A 23 0.62 -0.02 -21.38
N GLU A 24 0.26 1.22 -21.75
CA GLU A 24 1.09 2.38 -21.50
C GLU A 24 1.04 2.79 -20.04
N PRO A 25 2.06 3.51 -19.55
CA PRO A 25 2.04 4.03 -18.19
C PRO A 25 0.88 5.00 -17.99
N LEU A 26 0.23 4.89 -16.84
CA LEU A 26 -0.89 5.74 -16.45
C LEU A 26 -0.51 6.52 -15.19
N GLU A 27 -0.82 7.80 -15.16
CA GLU A 27 -0.62 8.62 -13.96
C GLU A 27 -1.60 8.23 -12.88
N THR A 28 -1.14 8.30 -11.62
CA THR A 28 -1.96 8.02 -10.46
C THR A 28 -1.90 9.16 -9.47
N VAL A 29 -3.02 9.41 -8.80
CA VAL A 29 -3.11 10.30 -7.64
C VAL A 29 -3.89 9.57 -6.56
N GLY A 30 -3.44 9.68 -5.33
CA GLY A 30 -4.06 8.97 -4.23
C GLY A 30 -4.03 9.75 -2.93
N ARG A 31 -4.82 9.25 -1.99
CA ARG A 31 -4.89 9.75 -0.63
C ARG A 31 -5.04 8.57 0.31
N THR A 32 -4.20 8.53 1.32
CA THR A 32 -4.21 7.48 2.34
C THR A 32 -4.28 8.12 3.71
N GLU A 33 -5.17 7.65 4.53
CA GLU A 33 -5.29 8.06 5.94
C GLU A 33 -4.89 6.90 6.84
N ILE A 34 -4.01 7.17 7.77
CA ILE A 34 -3.63 6.23 8.83
C ILE A 34 -4.29 6.70 10.13
N ALA A 35 -5.08 5.82 10.73
CA ALA A 35 -5.72 6.05 12.02
C ALA A 35 -5.33 4.96 13.00
N HIS A 36 -5.01 5.34 14.23
CA HIS A 36 -4.69 4.41 15.32
C HIS A 36 -5.88 4.33 16.27
N ARG A 37 -6.45 3.14 16.38
CA ARG A 37 -7.53 2.83 17.31
C ARG A 37 -7.03 1.89 18.41
N PRO A 38 -7.75 1.78 19.53
CA PRO A 38 -7.31 0.88 20.62
C PRO A 38 -7.12 -0.57 20.18
N GLU A 39 -7.99 -1.07 19.31
CA GLU A 39 -8.00 -2.48 18.89
C GLU A 39 -7.16 -2.76 17.65
N CYS A 40 -6.96 -1.77 16.75
CA CYS A 40 -6.21 -1.97 15.51
C CYS A 40 -5.85 -0.62 14.88
N TRP A 41 -4.93 -0.66 13.92
CA TRP A 41 -4.65 0.49 13.06
C TRP A 41 -5.44 0.33 11.76
N LEU A 42 -5.88 1.44 11.18
CA LEU A 42 -6.60 1.47 9.92
C LEU A 42 -5.81 2.29 8.89
N GLN A 43 -5.70 1.75 7.71
CA GLN A 43 -5.16 2.44 6.55
C GLN A 43 -6.25 2.45 5.48
N SER A 44 -6.77 3.62 5.15
CA SER A 44 -7.87 3.74 4.21
C SER A 44 -7.63 4.89 3.23
N GLY A 45 -8.23 4.80 2.05
CA GLY A 45 -8.13 5.87 1.08
C GLY A 45 -8.55 5.46 -0.31
N THR A 46 -8.09 6.26 -1.27
CA THR A 46 -8.42 6.10 -2.68
C THR A 46 -7.16 6.23 -3.53
N LEU A 47 -7.15 5.51 -4.63
CA LEU A 47 -6.17 5.66 -5.70
C LEU A 47 -6.92 5.88 -7.01
N LYS A 48 -6.72 7.02 -7.63
CA LYS A 48 -7.27 7.33 -8.94
C LYS A 48 -6.22 7.09 -10.01
N VAL A 49 -6.55 6.25 -10.98
CA VAL A 49 -5.75 6.01 -12.17
C VAL A 49 -6.30 6.88 -13.28
N LEU A 50 -5.50 7.82 -13.77
CA LEU A 50 -5.90 8.81 -14.76
C LEU A 50 -5.78 8.20 -16.15
N GLY A 51 -6.87 7.60 -16.61
CA GLY A 51 -7.00 7.01 -17.94
C GLY A 51 -8.28 7.52 -18.61
N ALA A 52 -8.60 6.94 -19.75
CA ALA A 52 -9.84 7.22 -20.47
C ALA A 52 -10.66 5.94 -20.63
N PRO A 53 -11.65 5.66 -19.74
CA PRO A 53 -12.07 6.46 -18.58
C PRO A 53 -11.15 6.32 -17.37
N PRO A 54 -11.15 7.30 -16.44
CA PRO A 54 -10.41 7.15 -15.19
C PRO A 54 -11.02 6.06 -14.32
N THR A 55 -10.16 5.37 -13.56
CA THR A 55 -10.56 4.31 -12.64
C THR A 55 -10.18 4.73 -11.22
N GLU A 56 -11.06 4.47 -10.26
CA GLU A 56 -10.79 4.73 -8.85
C GLU A 56 -10.82 3.43 -8.06
N PHE A 57 -9.76 3.19 -7.30
CA PHE A 57 -9.68 2.08 -6.36
C PHE A 57 -9.85 2.63 -4.94
N VAL A 58 -10.77 2.03 -4.19
CA VAL A 58 -10.95 2.31 -2.77
C VAL A 58 -10.25 1.20 -1.99
N HIS A 59 -9.43 1.57 -1.02
CA HIS A 59 -8.75 0.58 -0.18
C HIS A 59 -9.01 0.83 1.30
N GLY A 60 -8.99 -0.24 2.07
CA GLY A 60 -9.11 -0.21 3.52
C GLY A 60 -8.40 -1.42 4.11
N TYR A 61 -7.28 -1.18 4.79
CA TYR A 61 -6.52 -2.22 5.46
C TYR A 61 -6.77 -2.15 6.96
N MET A 62 -7.09 -3.29 7.55
CA MET A 62 -7.11 -3.44 9.00
C MET A 62 -5.76 -4.04 9.41
N ILE A 63 -5.01 -3.31 10.21
CA ILE A 63 -3.66 -3.68 10.62
C ILE A 63 -3.69 -4.04 12.10
N GLU A 64 -3.23 -5.26 12.43
CA GLU A 64 -3.07 -5.67 13.83
C GLU A 64 -1.95 -4.84 14.48
N ARG A 65 -2.20 -4.40 15.70
CA ARG A 65 -1.18 -3.67 16.46
C ARG A 65 0.03 -4.56 16.71
N PRO A 66 1.26 -4.00 16.67
CA PRO A 66 2.45 -4.79 16.94
C PRO A 66 2.42 -5.32 18.38
N VAL A 67 2.70 -6.63 18.50
CA VAL A 67 2.68 -7.33 19.81
C VAL A 67 4.05 -7.31 20.51
N ALA A 68 5.12 -7.06 19.74
CA ALA A 68 6.49 -7.01 20.26
C ALA A 68 7.37 -6.21 19.32
N ALA A 69 8.49 -5.69 19.83
CA ALA A 69 9.51 -5.05 18.99
C ALA A 69 10.05 -6.04 17.95
N GLY A 70 10.16 -5.61 16.71
CA GLY A 70 10.64 -6.43 15.60
C GLY A 70 9.60 -7.39 15.01
N ALA A 71 8.39 -7.44 15.55
CA ALA A 71 7.32 -8.25 14.98
C ALA A 71 6.81 -7.64 13.67
N THR A 72 6.34 -8.50 12.75
CA THR A 72 5.64 -8.04 11.56
C THR A 72 4.25 -7.52 11.94
N LEU A 73 3.74 -6.58 11.13
CA LEU A 73 2.39 -6.07 11.26
C LEU A 73 1.49 -6.81 10.28
N LYS A 74 0.60 -7.64 10.77
CA LYS A 74 -0.37 -8.36 9.93
C LYS A 74 -1.48 -7.41 9.52
N TRP A 75 -1.91 -7.52 8.27
CA TRP A 75 -3.03 -6.73 7.79
C TRP A 75 -3.96 -7.57 6.92
N THR A 76 -5.20 -7.11 6.82
CA THR A 76 -6.27 -7.71 6.01
C THR A 76 -6.93 -6.63 5.17
N PHE A 77 -7.20 -6.92 3.92
CA PHE A 77 -7.96 -6.08 3.01
C PHE A 77 -9.00 -6.91 2.28
N GLU A 78 -10.27 -6.60 2.48
CA GLU A 78 -11.37 -7.23 1.73
C GLU A 78 -11.63 -6.44 0.46
N SER A 79 -11.33 -7.07 -0.68
CA SER A 79 -11.49 -6.46 -2.00
C SER A 79 -12.53 -7.22 -2.81
N ALA A 80 -13.49 -6.51 -3.40
CA ALA A 80 -14.43 -7.10 -4.32
C ALA A 80 -13.74 -7.63 -5.60
N MET A 81 -12.61 -7.01 -5.96
CA MET A 81 -11.86 -7.36 -7.18
C MET A 81 -10.86 -8.49 -6.97
N PHE A 82 -10.14 -8.48 -5.84
CA PHE A 82 -9.00 -9.37 -5.60
C PHE A 82 -9.26 -10.44 -4.54
N GLY A 83 -10.42 -10.43 -3.90
CA GLY A 83 -10.72 -11.27 -2.75
C GLY A 83 -10.15 -10.71 -1.45
N THR A 84 -10.08 -11.53 -0.42
CA THR A 84 -9.50 -11.13 0.87
C THR A 84 -7.99 -11.26 0.81
N LEU A 85 -7.30 -10.16 0.75
CA LEU A 85 -5.83 -10.11 0.77
C LEU A 85 -5.35 -10.14 2.22
N LEU A 86 -4.41 -11.02 2.49
CA LEU A 86 -3.71 -11.11 3.76
C LEU A 86 -2.26 -10.71 3.55
N GLY A 87 -1.76 -9.80 4.36
CA GLY A 87 -0.41 -9.30 4.19
C GLY A 87 0.32 -9.07 5.49
N ARG A 88 1.57 -8.71 5.36
CA ARG A 88 2.46 -8.37 6.47
C ARG A 88 3.35 -7.22 6.07
N TYR A 89 3.54 -6.29 7.01
CA TYR A 89 4.59 -5.28 6.92
C TYR A 89 5.78 -5.69 7.79
N ALA A 90 6.97 -5.48 7.26
CA ALA A 90 8.22 -5.62 8.01
C ALA A 90 9.05 -4.35 7.84
N VAL A 91 9.70 -3.90 8.90
CA VAL A 91 10.61 -2.76 8.86
C VAL A 91 12.04 -3.28 8.66
N ILE A 92 12.70 -2.77 7.63
CA ILE A 92 14.09 -3.13 7.30
C ILE A 92 14.86 -1.82 7.11
N GLY A 93 15.47 -1.30 8.20
CA GLY A 93 16.16 -0.01 8.15
C GLY A 93 15.23 1.12 7.70
N PRO A 94 15.60 1.88 6.66
CA PRO A 94 14.76 2.97 6.14
C PRO A 94 13.58 2.49 5.29
N SER A 95 13.36 1.18 5.20
CA SER A 95 12.34 0.58 4.35
C SER A 95 11.23 -0.08 5.16
N ILE A 96 10.02 0.01 4.66
CA ILE A 96 8.89 -0.82 5.07
C ILE A 96 8.55 -1.70 3.87
N VAL A 97 8.54 -3.00 4.06
CA VAL A 97 8.25 -3.96 2.99
C VAL A 97 6.96 -4.69 3.32
N SER A 98 6.08 -4.81 2.35
CA SER A 98 4.85 -5.56 2.47
C SER A 98 4.84 -6.73 1.49
N VAL A 99 4.41 -7.88 1.95
CA VAL A 99 4.08 -9.04 1.11
C VAL A 99 2.65 -9.44 1.39
N TYR A 100 1.91 -9.85 0.36
CA TYR A 100 0.50 -10.16 0.52
C TYR A 100 0.00 -11.15 -0.51
N GLY A 101 -1.15 -11.75 -0.24
CA GLY A 101 -1.78 -12.66 -1.18
C GLY A 101 -3.17 -13.11 -0.75
N CYS A 102 -3.85 -13.75 -1.70
CA CYS A 102 -5.13 -14.43 -1.50
C CYS A 102 -5.04 -15.79 -2.19
N GLU A 103 -5.01 -16.87 -1.41
CA GLU A 103 -4.92 -18.21 -1.97
C GLU A 103 -6.12 -18.55 -2.87
N ALA A 104 -7.32 -18.14 -2.46
CA ALA A 104 -8.54 -18.47 -3.19
C ALA A 104 -8.57 -17.85 -4.60
N SER A 105 -8.08 -16.61 -4.76
CA SER A 105 -8.08 -15.93 -6.06
C SER A 105 -6.78 -16.11 -6.84
N GLY A 106 -5.67 -16.39 -6.14
CA GLY A 106 -4.33 -16.43 -6.72
C GLY A 106 -3.65 -15.08 -6.87
N TYR A 107 -4.28 -13.99 -6.46
CA TYR A 107 -3.65 -12.68 -6.42
C TYR A 107 -2.63 -12.61 -5.28
N HIS A 108 -1.45 -12.08 -5.56
CA HIS A 108 -0.39 -11.88 -4.56
C HIS A 108 0.55 -10.77 -5.03
N GLY A 109 1.38 -10.29 -4.14
CA GLY A 109 2.32 -9.23 -4.51
C GLY A 109 3.18 -8.76 -3.37
N ALA A 110 3.88 -7.66 -3.64
CA ALA A 110 4.75 -7.01 -2.68
C ALA A 110 4.79 -5.51 -2.94
N GLU A 111 5.10 -4.76 -1.88
CA GLU A 111 5.33 -3.33 -1.98
C GLU A 111 6.50 -2.94 -1.09
N HIS A 112 7.30 -2.00 -1.57
CA HIS A 112 8.42 -1.40 -0.85
C HIS A 112 8.14 0.08 -0.62
N LEU A 113 8.32 0.53 0.60
CA LEU A 113 8.19 1.94 0.99
C LEU A 113 9.53 2.39 1.57
N GLY A 114 10.24 3.23 0.84
CA GLY A 114 11.52 3.79 1.29
C GLY A 114 11.33 5.18 1.88
N GLN A 115 11.72 5.36 3.13
CA GLN A 115 11.64 6.66 3.78
C GLN A 115 12.71 7.61 3.25
N LEU A 116 12.29 8.77 2.77
CA LEU A 116 13.19 9.86 2.34
C LEU A 116 13.44 10.84 3.48
N ASP A 117 12.37 11.19 4.19
CA ASP A 117 12.40 11.99 5.42
C ASP A 117 11.10 11.74 6.20
N ALA A 118 10.85 12.49 7.26
CA ALA A 118 9.66 12.30 8.10
C ALA A 118 8.34 12.52 7.35
N ASN A 119 8.36 13.23 6.22
CA ASN A 119 7.15 13.61 5.49
C ASN A 119 7.09 13.04 4.07
N HIS A 120 8.09 12.25 3.64
CA HIS A 120 8.16 11.74 2.28
C HIS A 120 8.61 10.28 2.25
N TYR A 121 7.91 9.48 1.46
CA TYR A 121 8.27 8.11 1.13
C TYR A 121 8.23 7.91 -0.38
N ARG A 122 9.05 6.99 -0.87
CA ARG A 122 8.96 6.48 -2.23
C ARG A 122 8.44 5.06 -2.17
N ALA A 123 7.36 4.80 -2.91
CA ALA A 123 6.74 3.49 -2.98
C ALA A 123 7.02 2.83 -4.33
N ALA A 124 7.18 1.52 -4.32
CA ALA A 124 7.22 0.70 -5.52
C ALA A 124 6.60 -0.65 -5.20
N GLY A 125 5.78 -1.16 -6.10
CA GLY A 125 5.09 -2.41 -5.83
C GLY A 125 4.65 -3.14 -7.07
N MET A 126 4.11 -4.33 -6.85
CA MET A 126 3.59 -5.19 -7.91
C MET A 126 2.41 -6.00 -7.41
N LEU A 127 1.50 -6.31 -8.34
CA LEU A 127 0.39 -7.24 -8.15
C LEU A 127 0.49 -8.31 -9.24
N LEU A 128 0.48 -9.56 -8.82
CA LEU A 128 0.52 -10.72 -9.70
C LEU A 128 -0.76 -11.53 -9.56
N LEU A 129 -1.15 -12.18 -10.65
CA LEU A 129 -2.15 -13.24 -10.63
C LEU A 129 -1.44 -14.51 -11.04
N LYS A 130 -1.24 -15.43 -10.09
CA LYS A 130 -0.36 -16.60 -10.26
C LYS A 130 1.03 -16.14 -10.72
N ASP A 131 1.49 -16.48 -11.91
CA ASP A 131 2.80 -16.10 -12.43
C ASP A 131 2.78 -14.86 -13.34
N ALA A 132 1.61 -14.25 -13.53
CA ALA A 132 1.46 -13.11 -14.43
C ALA A 132 1.48 -11.81 -13.66
N VAL A 133 2.28 -10.85 -14.12
CA VAL A 133 2.27 -9.47 -13.60
C VAL A 133 1.01 -8.78 -14.13
N ILE A 134 0.18 -8.27 -13.22
CA ILE A 134 -1.02 -7.52 -13.57
C ILE A 134 -0.74 -6.02 -13.55
N TYR A 135 -0.17 -5.53 -12.45
CA TYR A 135 0.20 -4.13 -12.27
C TYR A 135 1.55 -4.03 -11.61
N THR A 136 2.31 -3.00 -12.01
CA THR A 136 3.44 -2.49 -11.24
C THR A 136 3.25 -0.99 -11.06
N TRP A 137 3.81 -0.42 -10.00
CA TRP A 137 3.68 1.00 -9.74
C TRP A 137 4.88 1.59 -9.02
N GLN A 138 5.02 2.88 -9.20
CA GLN A 138 5.92 3.72 -8.42
C GLN A 138 5.17 4.98 -8.03
N SER A 139 5.39 5.45 -6.83
CA SER A 139 4.78 6.70 -6.37
C SER A 139 5.63 7.38 -5.31
N VAL A 140 5.33 8.65 -5.09
CA VAL A 140 5.86 9.42 -3.96
C VAL A 140 4.68 9.73 -3.04
N LEU A 141 4.89 9.49 -1.75
CA LEU A 141 3.93 9.83 -0.70
C LEU A 141 4.42 11.06 0.04
N GLU A 142 3.53 12.02 0.21
CA GLU A 142 3.80 13.25 0.95
C GLU A 142 2.79 13.42 2.08
N ARG A 143 3.30 13.61 3.29
CA ARG A 143 2.47 13.81 4.47
C ARG A 143 1.75 15.15 4.36
N GLN A 144 0.46 15.13 4.59
CA GLN A 144 -0.40 16.33 4.58
C GLN A 144 -0.48 16.93 6.00
N ARG A 145 -0.65 18.22 6.05
CA ARG A 145 -0.79 18.96 7.31
C ARG A 145 -2.23 19.17 7.69
#